data_a0b102bad109976344fbe4cf405f5001
#
_entry.id   a0b102bad109976344fbe4cf405f5001
#
_cell.length_a   1.000
_cell.length_b   1.000
_cell.length_c   1.000
_cell.angle_alpha   90.00
_cell.angle_beta   90.00
_cell.angle_gamma   90.00
#
_symmetry.space_group_name_H-M   'P 1'
#
loop_
_entity.id
_entity.type
_entity.pdbx_description
1 polymer ?
#
loop_
_entity_poly.entity_id
_entity_poly.type
_entity_poly.pdbx_seq_one_letter_code
_entity_poly.pdbx_strand_id
1 'polypeptide(L)'
;VLDQVGKSLGVIIASILITSCASFPSMTDSCTKGIMAIKGECVERPVVVHLPTHQELLELPAPEKQPIVAVYKFNDQTGQRKQKGDVAMFSTAVSQGSDTMLIDALKTAGKGKWFRIVERVGIDHLTRERQIVRTTRQQYGEEDETGLAPLLFAGIILEGGVIGFDTNIETGGAGARYLGVGTQRAYRRDIVTVHLRAVSTLTGEILLNVQTSKTILSVANGYDVFKFVDMSTNLVEIEDGMTENESVTRSLRSTIEAAVLELIYQGHDRGFWKIKAGHRHPHQDDGTNEAHAIEENKNENVE
;
A
#
# COMPACT_ATOMS: atom_id res chain seq x y z
N VAL A 1 -60.17 -36.46 4.47
CA VAL A 1 -58.86 -36.32 5.20
C VAL A 1 -57.77 -35.95 4.20
N LEU A 2 -57.71 -36.51 3.01
CA LEU A 2 -56.69 -36.20 1.96
C LEU A 2 -56.81 -34.77 1.40
N ASP A 3 -57.99 -34.22 1.34
CA ASP A 3 -58.25 -32.87 0.81
C ASP A 3 -57.83 -31.72 1.76
N GLN A 4 -57.86 -31.97 3.03
CA GLN A 4 -57.38 -31.05 4.07
C GLN A 4 -55.85 -30.94 4.11
N VAL A 5 -55.14 -32.04 3.86
CA VAL A 5 -53.66 -32.08 3.89
C VAL A 5 -53.08 -31.35 2.65
N GLY A 6 -53.74 -31.45 1.47
CA GLY A 6 -53.31 -30.75 0.28
C GLY A 6 -53.43 -29.24 0.39
N LYS A 7 -54.49 -28.72 1.04
CA LYS A 7 -54.70 -27.27 1.27
C LYS A 7 -53.72 -26.70 2.29
N SER A 8 -53.37 -27.46 3.34
CA SER A 8 -52.39 -27.02 4.34
C SER A 8 -50.99 -27.00 3.77
N LEU A 9 -50.61 -27.93 2.91
CA LEU A 9 -49.29 -27.95 2.26
C LEU A 9 -49.12 -26.79 1.26
N GLY A 10 -50.18 -26.47 0.51
CA GLY A 10 -50.17 -25.34 -0.42
C GLY A 10 -50.01 -23.99 0.26
N VAL A 11 -50.61 -23.80 1.46
CA VAL A 11 -50.49 -22.57 2.24
C VAL A 11 -49.05 -22.45 2.84
N ILE A 12 -48.44 -23.53 3.27
CA ILE A 12 -47.08 -23.50 3.82
C ILE A 12 -46.06 -23.18 2.70
N ILE A 13 -46.20 -23.74 1.51
CA ILE A 13 -45.33 -23.45 0.36
C ILE A 13 -45.49 -21.99 -0.10
N ALA A 14 -46.73 -21.46 -0.13
CA ALA A 14 -46.98 -20.06 -0.46
C ALA A 14 -46.44 -19.10 0.58
N SER A 15 -46.43 -19.48 1.88
CA SER A 15 -45.86 -18.65 2.96
C SER A 15 -44.34 -18.61 2.94
N ILE A 16 -43.67 -19.68 2.47
CA ILE A 16 -42.20 -19.71 2.33
C ILE A 16 -41.73 -18.83 1.17
N LEU A 17 -42.56 -18.62 0.15
CA LEU A 17 -42.20 -17.79 -1.01
C LEU A 17 -42.36 -16.27 -0.74
N ILE A 18 -43.08 -15.88 0.31
CA ILE A 18 -43.35 -14.46 0.61
C ILE A 18 -42.34 -13.88 1.63
N THR A 19 -41.60 -14.70 2.36
CA THR A 19 -40.63 -14.25 3.37
C THR A 19 -39.20 -14.05 2.84
N SER A 20 -38.95 -14.20 1.55
CA SER A 20 -37.64 -13.89 0.93
C SER A 20 -37.57 -12.45 0.37
N CYS A 21 -38.24 -11.48 0.97
CA CYS A 21 -37.80 -10.09 0.89
C CYS A 21 -36.62 -9.87 1.84
N ALA A 22 -35.57 -10.66 1.65
CA ALA A 22 -34.24 -10.29 2.11
C ALA A 22 -33.90 -9.00 1.37
N SER A 23 -33.70 -7.94 2.11
CA SER A 23 -33.17 -6.67 1.67
C SER A 23 -31.97 -6.93 0.74
N PHE A 24 -32.19 -6.85 -0.56
CA PHE A 24 -31.09 -6.70 -1.49
C PHE A 24 -30.38 -5.40 -1.07
N PRO A 25 -29.08 -5.43 -0.75
CA PRO A 25 -28.34 -4.20 -0.59
C PRO A 25 -28.54 -3.41 -1.88
N SER A 26 -28.87 -2.16 -1.74
CA SER A 26 -29.12 -1.26 -2.86
C SER A 26 -27.96 -1.35 -3.85
N MET A 27 -28.22 -1.87 -5.04
CA MET A 27 -27.24 -2.04 -6.13
C MET A 27 -26.78 -0.71 -6.74
N THR A 28 -26.79 0.37 -5.98
CA THR A 28 -26.51 1.71 -6.51
C THR A 28 -25.06 2.13 -6.42
N ASP A 29 -24.15 1.36 -5.77
CA ASP A 29 -22.75 1.79 -5.55
C ASP A 29 -21.67 0.75 -5.86
N SER A 30 -21.98 -0.40 -6.42
CA SER A 30 -20.92 -1.34 -6.81
C SER A 30 -21.02 -1.66 -8.30
N CYS A 31 -19.97 -1.30 -9.02
CA CYS A 31 -19.69 -1.87 -10.33
C CYS A 31 -19.65 -3.39 -10.19
N THR A 32 -20.72 -4.07 -10.54
CA THR A 32 -20.76 -5.53 -10.58
C THR A 32 -19.77 -6.01 -11.64
N LYS A 33 -18.65 -6.53 -11.19
CA LYS A 33 -17.68 -7.23 -12.03
C LYS A 33 -18.28 -8.58 -12.41
N GLY A 34 -18.85 -8.70 -13.59
CA GLY A 34 -19.41 -9.94 -14.12
C GLY A 34 -19.81 -9.79 -15.58
N ILE A 35 -19.94 -10.92 -16.26
CA ILE A 35 -20.24 -11.03 -17.70
C ILE A 35 -21.49 -10.21 -18.15
N MET A 36 -22.35 -9.81 -17.26
CA MET A 36 -23.54 -9.00 -17.56
C MET A 36 -23.35 -7.49 -17.46
N ALA A 37 -22.17 -6.99 -17.14
CA ALA A 37 -21.88 -5.55 -17.04
C ALA A 37 -21.50 -4.92 -18.41
N ILE A 38 -22.20 -5.26 -19.49
CA ILE A 38 -21.87 -4.76 -20.85
C ILE A 38 -22.40 -3.32 -21.10
N LYS A 39 -23.19 -2.74 -20.21
CA LYS A 39 -23.70 -1.36 -20.35
C LYS A 39 -23.80 -0.64 -19.02
N GLY A 40 -22.72 -0.01 -18.63
CA GLY A 40 -22.68 0.98 -17.57
C GLY A 40 -21.26 1.50 -17.46
N GLU A 41 -21.05 2.77 -17.75
CA GLU A 41 -19.78 3.42 -17.39
C GLU A 41 -19.66 3.40 -15.88
N CYS A 42 -18.86 2.47 -15.38
CA CYS A 42 -18.46 2.45 -13.98
C CYS A 42 -17.48 3.60 -13.72
N VAL A 43 -17.99 4.78 -13.49
CA VAL A 43 -17.19 5.93 -13.08
C VAL A 43 -17.10 5.91 -11.55
N GLU A 44 -16.02 5.33 -11.02
CA GLU A 44 -15.70 5.44 -9.61
C GLU A 44 -15.23 6.87 -9.30
N ARG A 45 -15.77 7.45 -8.23
CA ARG A 45 -15.28 8.75 -7.76
C ARG A 45 -13.85 8.61 -7.24
N PRO A 46 -12.97 9.59 -7.49
CA PRO A 46 -11.65 9.59 -6.87
C PRO A 46 -11.78 9.60 -5.35
N VAL A 47 -11.05 8.71 -4.70
CA VAL A 47 -11.05 8.57 -3.24
C VAL A 47 -9.63 8.71 -2.69
N VAL A 48 -9.52 9.25 -1.49
CA VAL A 48 -8.26 9.22 -0.75
C VAL A 48 -8.10 7.81 -0.18
N VAL A 49 -7.06 7.12 -0.62
CA VAL A 49 -6.78 5.75 -0.17
C VAL A 49 -5.99 5.82 1.13
N HIS A 50 -6.58 5.29 2.20
CA HIS A 50 -5.91 5.08 3.48
C HIS A 50 -5.53 3.60 3.60
N LEU A 51 -4.24 3.34 3.78
CA LEU A 51 -3.69 2.01 4.01
C LEU A 51 -3.63 1.73 5.53
N PRO A 52 -3.52 0.48 5.98
CA PRO A 52 -3.34 0.18 7.41
C PRO A 52 -2.16 0.93 8.02
N THR A 53 -1.00 0.96 7.36
CA THR A 53 0.19 1.71 7.77
C THR A 53 -0.05 3.22 7.89
N HIS A 54 -0.96 3.78 7.11
CA HIS A 54 -1.37 5.18 7.22
C HIS A 54 -2.07 5.48 8.56
N GLN A 55 -2.93 4.56 9.02
CA GLN A 55 -3.59 4.69 10.31
C GLN A 55 -2.58 4.61 11.45
N GLU A 56 -1.62 3.70 11.38
CA GLU A 56 -0.53 3.59 12.35
C GLU A 56 0.30 4.87 12.42
N LEU A 57 0.61 5.51 11.28
CA LEU A 57 1.28 6.81 11.23
C LEU A 57 0.47 7.92 11.91
N LEU A 58 -0.85 7.95 11.72
CA LEU A 58 -1.73 8.94 12.36
C LEU A 58 -1.77 8.76 13.89
N GLU A 59 -1.71 7.53 14.37
CA GLU A 59 -1.81 7.17 15.79
C GLU A 59 -0.50 7.33 16.55
N LEU A 60 0.62 7.60 15.86
CA LEU A 60 1.90 7.85 16.49
C LEU A 60 1.80 8.93 17.57
N PRO A 61 2.31 8.68 18.77
CA PRO A 61 2.40 9.68 19.82
C PRO A 61 3.34 10.82 19.40
N ALA A 62 3.02 12.04 19.80
CA ALA A 62 3.81 13.21 19.44
C ALA A 62 5.23 13.14 20.01
N PRO A 63 6.24 13.64 19.29
CA PRO A 63 7.60 13.75 19.81
C PRO A 63 7.67 14.82 20.91
N GLU A 64 8.66 14.74 21.81
CA GLU A 64 8.95 15.81 22.76
C GLU A 64 9.36 17.09 22.03
N LYS A 65 10.18 16.96 21.01
CA LYS A 65 10.64 18.04 20.14
C LYS A 65 10.54 17.60 18.69
N GLN A 66 9.90 18.42 17.86
CA GLN A 66 9.78 18.13 16.43
C GLN A 66 11.11 18.23 15.72
N PRO A 67 11.65 17.15 15.15
CA PRO A 67 12.84 17.23 14.29
C PRO A 67 12.54 18.02 13.02
N ILE A 68 13.50 18.84 12.57
CA ILE A 68 13.42 19.50 11.28
C ILE A 68 14.18 18.66 10.27
N VAL A 69 13.47 18.15 9.29
CA VAL A 69 13.99 17.22 8.29
C VAL A 69 13.85 17.75 6.87
N ALA A 70 14.76 17.36 5.99
CA ALA A 70 14.70 17.63 4.57
C ALA A 70 14.72 16.32 3.79
N VAL A 71 13.80 16.16 2.85
CA VAL A 71 13.85 15.06 1.88
C VAL A 71 14.64 15.54 0.66
N TYR A 72 15.65 14.77 0.27
CA TYR A 72 16.44 15.04 -0.93
C TYR A 72 16.09 14.03 -2.02
N LYS A 73 16.97 13.09 -2.27
CA LYS A 73 16.79 12.09 -3.32
C LYS A 73 16.09 10.85 -2.78
N PHE A 74 14.91 10.55 -3.29
CA PHE A 74 14.16 9.34 -2.95
C PHE A 74 13.48 8.78 -4.20
N ASN A 75 14.26 8.10 -5.05
CA ASN A 75 13.86 7.67 -6.38
C ASN A 75 13.91 6.15 -6.52
N ASP A 76 13.33 5.65 -7.61
CA ASP A 76 13.52 4.28 -8.06
C ASP A 76 14.97 4.07 -8.53
N GLN A 77 15.67 3.17 -7.86
CA GLN A 77 17.07 2.78 -8.14
C GLN A 77 17.14 1.38 -8.73
N THR A 78 16.01 0.70 -8.94
CA THR A 78 15.97 -0.67 -9.45
C THR A 78 16.26 -0.75 -10.95
N GLY A 79 15.94 0.30 -11.70
CA GLY A 79 16.02 0.31 -13.15
C GLY A 79 15.04 -0.65 -13.83
N GLN A 80 14.15 -1.27 -13.10
CA GLN A 80 13.23 -2.30 -13.59
C GLN A 80 12.18 -1.70 -14.54
N ARG A 81 11.92 -2.43 -15.62
CA ARG A 81 10.90 -2.09 -16.63
C ARG A 81 9.74 -3.06 -16.53
N LYS A 82 8.54 -2.59 -16.92
CA LYS A 82 7.38 -3.47 -17.05
C LYS A 82 7.66 -4.53 -18.11
N GLN A 83 7.23 -5.74 -17.84
CA GLN A 83 7.29 -6.85 -18.80
C GLN A 83 5.89 -7.17 -19.31
N LYS A 84 5.78 -7.50 -20.58
CA LYS A 84 4.58 -8.06 -21.20
C LYS A 84 5.00 -9.27 -22.05
N GLY A 85 4.80 -10.45 -21.51
CA GLY A 85 5.39 -11.66 -22.08
C GLY A 85 6.93 -11.59 -21.98
N ASP A 86 7.60 -11.89 -23.09
CA ASP A 86 9.07 -11.89 -23.18
C ASP A 86 9.65 -10.53 -23.58
N VAL A 87 8.80 -9.49 -23.72
CA VAL A 87 9.22 -8.17 -24.18
C VAL A 87 9.24 -7.17 -23.02
N ALA A 88 10.39 -6.54 -22.80
CA ALA A 88 10.51 -5.43 -21.87
C ALA A 88 9.87 -4.16 -22.45
N MET A 89 8.99 -3.52 -21.66
CA MET A 89 8.36 -2.27 -22.01
C MET A 89 9.25 -1.07 -21.63
N PHE A 90 9.08 0.07 -22.32
CA PHE A 90 9.80 1.30 -21.95
C PHE A 90 9.35 1.88 -20.60
N SER A 91 8.14 1.54 -20.13
CA SER A 91 7.62 2.02 -18.85
C SER A 91 8.34 1.38 -17.66
N THR A 92 8.59 2.18 -16.64
CA THR A 92 9.13 1.69 -15.35
C THR A 92 8.17 0.75 -14.66
N ALA A 93 8.68 -0.27 -14.00
CA ALA A 93 7.87 -1.22 -13.23
C ALA A 93 7.35 -0.58 -11.93
N VAL A 94 8.14 0.30 -11.34
CA VAL A 94 7.84 0.99 -10.08
C VAL A 94 7.43 2.44 -10.36
N SER A 95 6.54 2.98 -9.53
CA SER A 95 6.10 4.38 -9.58
C SER A 95 7.27 5.33 -9.32
N GLN A 96 7.37 6.40 -10.12
CA GLN A 96 8.49 7.35 -10.05
C GLN A 96 8.30 8.48 -9.02
N GLY A 97 7.11 8.65 -8.43
CA GLY A 97 6.80 9.67 -7.44
C GLY A 97 7.02 9.24 -5.99
N SER A 98 8.05 8.46 -5.70
CA SER A 98 8.30 7.91 -4.37
C SER A 98 8.75 8.97 -3.35
N ASP A 99 9.39 10.05 -3.78
CA ASP A 99 9.70 11.21 -2.96
C ASP A 99 8.44 11.91 -2.42
N THR A 100 7.43 12.07 -3.26
CA THR A 100 6.13 12.62 -2.86
C THR A 100 5.43 11.71 -1.85
N MET A 101 5.50 10.38 -2.03
CA MET A 101 4.94 9.42 -1.07
C MET A 101 5.65 9.50 0.29
N LEU A 102 6.98 9.67 0.29
CA LEU A 102 7.76 9.84 1.53
C LEU A 102 7.38 11.13 2.25
N ILE A 103 7.27 12.24 1.53
CA ILE A 103 6.86 13.54 2.11
C ILE A 103 5.45 13.43 2.70
N ASP A 104 4.53 12.75 2.01
CA ASP A 104 3.16 12.52 2.50
C ASP A 104 3.15 11.68 3.78
N ALA A 105 3.90 10.57 3.83
CA ALA A 105 4.04 9.73 5.02
C ALA A 105 4.61 10.52 6.23
N LEU A 106 5.67 11.30 6.01
CA LEU A 106 6.25 12.16 7.04
C LEU A 106 5.28 13.24 7.52
N LYS A 107 4.46 13.81 6.62
CA LYS A 107 3.41 14.78 6.95
C LYS A 107 2.25 14.16 7.72
N THR A 108 1.96 12.89 7.46
CA THR A 108 0.91 12.14 8.14
C THR A 108 1.29 11.77 9.57
N ALA A 109 2.57 11.50 9.82
CA ALA A 109 3.08 11.05 11.12
C ALA A 109 2.65 11.94 12.28
N GLY A 110 1.96 11.32 13.27
CA GLY A 110 1.43 11.98 14.46
C GLY A 110 0.45 13.12 14.12
N LYS A 111 -0.38 12.94 13.10
CA LYS A 111 -1.33 13.96 12.59
C LYS A 111 -0.62 15.27 12.19
N GLY A 112 0.52 15.13 11.54
CA GLY A 112 1.34 16.26 11.08
C GLY A 112 2.19 16.94 12.16
N LYS A 113 2.27 16.37 13.35
CA LYS A 113 3.00 16.95 14.49
C LYS A 113 4.35 16.30 14.76
N TRP A 114 4.74 15.28 13.96
CA TRP A 114 5.98 14.56 14.19
C TRP A 114 7.20 15.30 13.65
N PHE A 115 7.16 15.68 12.37
CA PHE A 115 8.27 16.33 11.69
C PHE A 115 7.92 17.75 11.23
N ARG A 116 8.91 18.63 11.20
CA ARG A 116 8.89 19.85 10.40
C ARG A 116 9.67 19.60 9.12
N ILE A 117 8.98 19.44 8.01
CA ILE A 117 9.61 19.13 6.74
C ILE A 117 9.90 20.41 6.00
N VAL A 118 11.14 20.57 5.55
CA VAL A 118 11.57 21.71 4.74
C VAL A 118 11.77 21.27 3.29
N GLU A 119 11.37 22.14 2.38
CA GLU A 119 11.47 21.89 0.94
C GLU A 119 12.93 21.88 0.49
N ARG A 120 13.32 20.78 -0.19
CA ARG A 120 14.64 20.64 -0.82
C ARG A 120 14.56 19.99 -2.20
N VAL A 121 13.48 19.29 -2.52
CA VAL A 121 13.25 18.71 -3.85
C VAL A 121 13.07 19.83 -4.87
N GLY A 122 12.25 20.82 -4.53
CA GLY A 122 11.98 22.00 -5.36
C GLY A 122 12.74 23.27 -4.92
N ILE A 123 13.91 23.12 -4.32
CA ILE A 123 14.66 24.26 -3.75
C ILE A 123 14.99 25.35 -4.78
N ASP A 124 15.23 25.00 -6.02
CA ASP A 124 15.53 25.95 -7.09
C ASP A 124 14.33 26.85 -7.38
N HIS A 125 13.12 26.28 -7.41
CA HIS A 125 11.89 27.05 -7.58
C HIS A 125 11.64 27.98 -6.40
N LEU A 126 11.81 27.46 -5.18
CA LEU A 126 11.68 28.25 -3.96
C LEU A 126 12.68 29.42 -3.92
N THR A 127 13.93 29.17 -4.31
CA THR A 127 14.98 30.19 -4.34
C THR A 127 14.65 31.27 -5.36
N ARG A 128 14.20 30.88 -6.55
CA ARG A 128 13.77 31.81 -7.60
C ARG A 128 12.58 32.65 -7.13
N GLU A 129 11.58 32.04 -6.53
CA GLU A 129 10.42 32.78 -6.01
C GLU A 129 10.81 33.79 -4.92
N ARG A 130 11.67 33.35 -4.00
CA ARG A 130 12.21 34.28 -2.96
C ARG A 130 12.98 35.46 -3.55
N GLN A 131 13.68 35.25 -4.66
CA GLN A 131 14.36 36.33 -5.38
C GLN A 131 13.36 37.32 -5.99
N ILE A 132 12.28 36.80 -6.62
CA ILE A 132 11.19 37.60 -7.17
C ILE A 132 10.57 38.46 -6.06
N VAL A 133 10.18 37.84 -4.95
CA VAL A 133 9.58 38.54 -3.81
C VAL A 133 10.52 39.65 -3.29
N ARG A 134 11.81 39.34 -3.14
CA ARG A 134 12.80 40.33 -2.69
C ARG A 134 12.90 41.51 -3.65
N THR A 135 13.02 41.26 -4.95
CA THR A 135 13.11 42.28 -5.97
C THR A 135 11.84 43.13 -6.03
N THR A 136 10.66 42.49 -5.94
CA THR A 136 9.37 43.20 -5.94
C THR A 136 9.22 44.10 -4.72
N ARG A 137 9.60 43.65 -3.52
CA ARG A 137 9.58 44.46 -2.31
C ARG A 137 10.56 45.62 -2.37
N GLN A 138 11.75 45.41 -2.92
CA GLN A 138 12.73 46.49 -3.11
C GLN A 138 12.26 47.57 -4.08
N GLN A 139 11.46 47.18 -5.09
CA GLN A 139 11.00 48.10 -6.13
C GLN A 139 9.69 48.81 -5.77
N TYR A 140 8.80 48.15 -5.04
CA TYR A 140 7.44 48.63 -4.78
C TYR A 140 7.01 48.58 -3.31
N GLY A 141 7.81 48.01 -2.42
CA GLY A 141 7.52 47.92 -0.99
C GLY A 141 7.98 49.13 -0.19
N GLU A 142 7.49 49.27 1.03
CA GLU A 142 8.00 50.22 1.99
C GLU A 142 9.37 49.76 2.50
N GLU A 143 10.23 50.72 2.91
CA GLU A 143 11.64 50.46 3.27
C GLU A 143 11.82 49.41 4.38
N ASP A 144 10.86 49.25 5.29
CA ASP A 144 10.91 48.33 6.41
C ASP A 144 10.47 46.86 6.05
N GLU A 145 9.88 46.61 4.88
CA GLU A 145 9.36 45.29 4.48
C GLU A 145 10.27 44.48 3.56
N THR A 146 11.50 44.90 3.32
CA THR A 146 12.40 44.28 2.34
C THR A 146 12.93 42.91 2.74
N GLY A 147 12.90 42.59 4.03
CA GLY A 147 13.45 41.34 4.57
C GLY A 147 12.53 40.14 4.44
N LEU A 148 13.03 39.03 3.88
CA LEU A 148 12.41 37.73 4.01
C LEU A 148 13.01 36.99 5.20
N ALA A 149 12.16 36.33 6.00
CA ALA A 149 12.65 35.46 7.06
C ALA A 149 13.63 34.41 6.51
N PRO A 150 14.68 34.02 7.26
CA PRO A 150 15.61 33.00 6.83
C PRO A 150 14.90 31.67 6.62
N LEU A 151 15.38 30.86 5.66
CA LEU A 151 14.91 29.51 5.48
C LEU A 151 15.31 28.67 6.71
N LEU A 152 14.41 27.79 7.12
CA LEU A 152 14.74 26.80 8.14
C LEU A 152 15.85 25.88 7.61
N PHE A 153 16.84 25.62 8.44
CA PHE A 153 17.79 24.58 8.15
C PHE A 153 17.27 23.22 8.66
N ALA A 154 17.55 22.15 7.92
CA ALA A 154 17.24 20.81 8.35
C ALA A 154 18.39 20.27 9.22
N GLY A 155 18.09 19.78 10.41
CA GLY A 155 19.05 19.06 11.24
C GLY A 155 19.34 17.66 10.72
N ILE A 156 18.42 17.11 9.95
CA ILE A 156 18.50 15.75 9.42
C ILE A 156 18.11 15.78 7.94
N ILE A 157 18.91 15.11 7.12
CA ILE A 157 18.60 14.81 5.73
C ILE A 157 18.01 13.40 5.68
N LEU A 158 16.90 13.25 4.97
CA LEU A 158 16.30 11.97 4.62
C LEU A 158 16.51 11.70 3.14
N GLU A 159 17.12 10.57 2.81
CA GLU A 159 17.36 10.14 1.45
C GLU A 159 17.32 8.62 1.33
N GLY A 160 17.12 8.11 0.13
CA GLY A 160 17.00 6.69 -0.13
C GLY A 160 16.33 6.40 -1.45
N GLY A 161 15.45 5.39 -1.45
CA GLY A 161 14.67 5.03 -2.63
C GLY A 161 14.22 3.59 -2.65
N VAL A 162 13.66 3.19 -3.77
CA VAL A 162 13.33 1.80 -4.05
C VAL A 162 14.57 1.12 -4.57
N ILE A 163 15.07 0.12 -3.83
CA ILE A 163 16.31 -0.59 -4.14
C ILE A 163 16.08 -1.99 -4.69
N GLY A 164 14.89 -2.54 -4.53
CA GLY A 164 14.51 -3.86 -5.02
C GLY A 164 13.07 -3.88 -5.51
N PHE A 165 12.87 -4.51 -6.65
CA PHE A 165 11.55 -4.89 -7.14
C PHE A 165 11.69 -6.24 -7.83
N ASP A 166 11.61 -7.31 -7.04
CA ASP A 166 11.79 -8.67 -7.52
C ASP A 166 10.43 -9.22 -7.93
N THR A 167 10.34 -9.64 -9.19
CA THR A 167 9.10 -10.16 -9.77
C THR A 167 9.18 -11.66 -9.97
N ASN A 168 8.03 -12.34 -9.92
CA ASN A 168 7.92 -13.77 -10.15
C ASN A 168 8.79 -14.62 -9.20
N ILE A 169 8.98 -14.17 -7.96
CA ILE A 169 9.79 -14.92 -6.98
C ILE A 169 9.19 -16.29 -6.73
N GLU A 170 7.88 -16.36 -6.71
CA GLU A 170 7.14 -17.58 -6.55
C GLU A 170 5.91 -17.54 -7.45
N THR A 171 5.80 -18.53 -8.31
CA THR A 171 4.64 -18.75 -9.17
C THR A 171 4.15 -20.16 -8.97
N GLY A 172 2.86 -20.30 -8.87
CA GLY A 172 2.26 -21.62 -8.73
C GLY A 172 0.86 -21.63 -9.31
N GLY A 173 0.39 -22.81 -9.59
CA GLY A 173 -0.96 -22.99 -10.09
C GLY A 173 -1.43 -24.41 -9.85
N ALA A 174 -2.72 -24.56 -9.69
CA ALA A 174 -3.39 -25.84 -9.67
C ALA A 174 -4.62 -25.77 -10.57
N GLY A 175 -4.87 -26.82 -11.32
CA GLY A 175 -6.03 -26.93 -12.18
C GLY A 175 -6.56 -28.35 -12.18
N ALA A 176 -7.87 -28.47 -12.30
CA ALA A 176 -8.53 -29.77 -12.49
C ALA A 176 -9.59 -29.64 -13.57
N ARG A 177 -9.67 -30.63 -14.43
CA ARG A 177 -10.69 -30.70 -15.48
C ARG A 177 -11.36 -32.09 -15.46
N TYR A 178 -12.68 -32.09 -15.42
CA TYR A 178 -13.46 -33.29 -15.47
C TYR A 178 -14.67 -33.11 -16.39
N LEU A 179 -14.86 -34.00 -17.36
CA LEU A 179 -15.97 -33.99 -18.32
C LEU A 179 -16.17 -32.62 -19.02
N GLY A 180 -15.09 -31.93 -19.35
CA GLY A 180 -15.14 -30.63 -20.03
C GLY A 180 -15.42 -29.44 -19.13
N VAL A 181 -15.46 -29.59 -17.79
CA VAL A 181 -15.53 -28.53 -16.82
C VAL A 181 -14.20 -28.47 -16.10
N GLY A 182 -13.56 -27.31 -16.11
CA GLY A 182 -12.25 -27.08 -15.50
C GLY A 182 -12.23 -25.85 -14.62
N THR A 183 -11.37 -25.92 -13.61
CA THR A 183 -10.99 -24.77 -12.78
C THR A 183 -9.48 -24.69 -12.75
N GLN A 184 -8.96 -23.47 -12.83
CA GLN A 184 -7.53 -23.21 -12.67
C GLN A 184 -7.31 -22.05 -11.74
N ARG A 185 -6.26 -22.14 -10.94
CA ARG A 185 -5.81 -21.07 -10.05
C ARG A 185 -4.33 -20.88 -10.24
N ALA A 186 -3.92 -19.65 -10.47
CA ALA A 186 -2.52 -19.28 -10.53
C ALA A 186 -2.25 -18.12 -9.56
N TYR A 187 -1.06 -18.09 -9.00
CA TYR A 187 -0.61 -16.97 -8.17
C TYR A 187 0.81 -16.58 -8.55
N ARG A 188 1.11 -15.31 -8.27
CA ARG A 188 2.43 -14.72 -8.42
C ARG A 188 2.74 -13.87 -7.20
N ARG A 189 3.97 -13.96 -6.73
CA ARG A 189 4.51 -13.18 -5.64
C ARG A 189 5.63 -12.29 -6.15
N ASP A 190 5.48 -11.00 -5.93
CA ASP A 190 6.51 -10.00 -6.19
C ASP A 190 6.92 -9.36 -4.86
N ILE A 191 8.13 -8.79 -4.76
CA ILE A 191 8.59 -8.08 -3.56
C ILE A 191 9.09 -6.70 -3.96
N VAL A 192 8.63 -5.68 -3.25
CA VAL A 192 9.18 -4.33 -3.32
C VAL A 192 9.99 -4.06 -2.05
N THR A 193 11.20 -3.52 -2.22
CA THR A 193 12.10 -3.17 -1.12
C THR A 193 12.47 -1.69 -1.19
N VAL A 194 12.30 -1.01 -0.06
CA VAL A 194 12.59 0.41 0.12
C VAL A 194 13.70 0.56 1.16
N HIS A 195 14.58 1.51 0.92
CA HIS A 195 15.66 1.91 1.81
C HIS A 195 15.50 3.39 2.15
N LEU A 196 15.63 3.72 3.44
CA LEU A 196 15.54 5.09 3.96
C LEU A 196 16.66 5.32 4.98
N ARG A 197 17.48 6.33 4.77
CA ARG A 197 18.53 6.72 5.70
C ARG A 197 18.35 8.15 6.20
N ALA A 198 18.74 8.37 7.45
CA ALA A 198 18.77 9.67 8.09
C ALA A 198 20.23 10.09 8.33
N VAL A 199 20.61 11.25 7.83
CA VAL A 199 21.96 11.79 7.92
C VAL A 199 21.95 13.10 8.69
N SER A 200 22.84 13.22 9.69
CA SER A 200 23.03 14.48 10.42
C SER A 200 23.67 15.54 9.53
N THR A 201 23.04 16.71 9.43
CA THR A 201 23.64 17.84 8.70
C THR A 201 24.83 18.45 9.43
N LEU A 202 24.92 18.26 10.75
CA LEU A 202 26.00 18.82 11.57
C LEU A 202 27.29 18.04 11.45
N THR A 203 27.19 16.70 11.42
CA THR A 203 28.35 15.80 11.46
C THR A 203 28.59 15.04 10.17
N GLY A 204 27.58 14.94 9.29
CA GLY A 204 27.61 14.06 8.13
C GLY A 204 27.44 12.57 8.49
N GLU A 205 27.19 12.25 9.75
CA GLU A 205 27.00 10.88 10.22
C GLU A 205 25.66 10.33 9.76
N ILE A 206 25.65 9.07 9.33
CA ILE A 206 24.41 8.32 9.07
C ILE A 206 23.86 7.84 10.41
N LEU A 207 22.83 8.51 10.90
CA LEU A 207 22.20 8.20 12.19
C LEU A 207 21.41 6.90 12.14
N LEU A 208 20.64 6.73 11.06
CA LEU A 208 19.74 5.59 10.86
C LEU A 208 19.80 5.13 9.41
N ASN A 209 19.63 3.81 9.25
CA ASN A 209 19.54 3.15 7.96
C ASN A 209 18.47 2.06 8.05
N VAL A 210 17.29 2.34 7.51
CA VAL A 210 16.11 1.49 7.58
C VAL A 210 15.87 0.86 6.22
N GLN A 211 15.54 -0.42 6.23
CA GLN A 211 15.11 -1.15 5.03
C GLN A 211 13.81 -1.86 5.34
N THR A 212 12.82 -1.69 4.48
CA THR A 212 11.52 -2.34 4.58
C THR A 212 11.18 -3.03 3.27
N SER A 213 10.51 -4.17 3.36
CA SER A 213 10.07 -4.93 2.19
C SER A 213 8.61 -5.34 2.33
N LYS A 214 7.88 -5.34 1.22
CA LYS A 214 6.50 -5.80 1.16
C LYS A 214 6.32 -6.78 0.01
N THR A 215 5.68 -7.90 0.32
CA THR A 215 5.22 -8.86 -0.68
C THR A 215 3.94 -8.35 -1.34
N ILE A 216 3.89 -8.44 -2.66
CA ILE A 216 2.76 -8.12 -3.52
C ILE A 216 2.21 -9.44 -4.05
N LEU A 217 0.96 -9.75 -3.76
CA LEU A 217 0.31 -10.98 -4.20
C LEU A 217 -0.62 -10.69 -5.37
N SER A 218 -0.45 -11.46 -6.44
CA SER A 218 -1.37 -11.50 -7.59
C SER A 218 -1.98 -12.88 -7.67
N VAL A 219 -3.29 -12.96 -7.77
CA VAL A 219 -4.04 -14.22 -7.88
C VAL A 219 -4.92 -14.18 -9.11
N ALA A 220 -4.83 -15.21 -9.93
CA ALA A 220 -5.71 -15.44 -11.07
C ALA A 220 -6.51 -16.73 -10.84
N ASN A 221 -7.83 -16.65 -10.97
CA ASN A 221 -8.74 -17.77 -10.94
C ASN A 221 -9.40 -17.87 -12.31
N GLY A 222 -9.35 -19.02 -12.93
CA GLY A 222 -10.00 -19.30 -14.21
C GLY A 222 -11.00 -20.44 -14.03
N TYR A 223 -12.11 -20.32 -14.73
CA TYR A 223 -13.11 -21.37 -14.85
C TYR A 223 -13.44 -21.55 -16.32
N ASP A 224 -13.30 -22.76 -16.82
CA ASP A 224 -13.57 -23.10 -18.20
C ASP A 224 -14.58 -24.27 -18.30
N VAL A 225 -15.54 -24.13 -19.19
CA VAL A 225 -16.50 -25.16 -19.53
C VAL A 225 -16.38 -25.47 -21.01
N PHE A 226 -15.99 -26.71 -21.28
CA PHE A 226 -15.91 -27.26 -22.61
C PHE A 226 -16.96 -28.36 -22.77
N LYS A 227 -18.00 -28.10 -23.54
CA LYS A 227 -19.08 -29.06 -23.72
C LYS A 227 -19.31 -29.38 -25.21
N PHE A 228 -19.15 -30.65 -25.59
CA PHE A 228 -19.67 -31.15 -26.83
C PHE A 228 -21.19 -31.31 -26.71
N VAL A 229 -21.94 -30.57 -27.51
CA VAL A 229 -23.38 -30.85 -27.68
C VAL A 229 -23.53 -31.71 -28.92
N ASP A 230 -23.91 -32.94 -28.69
CA ASP A 230 -24.06 -33.97 -29.76
C ASP A 230 -25.39 -33.78 -30.51
N MET A 231 -25.52 -32.68 -31.24
CA MET A 231 -26.52 -32.44 -32.28
C MET A 231 -26.03 -31.29 -33.18
N SER A 232 -25.32 -31.64 -34.26
CA SER A 232 -24.79 -30.69 -35.24
C SER A 232 -23.56 -29.89 -34.77
N THR A 233 -22.40 -30.55 -34.68
CA THR A 233 -21.04 -29.94 -34.75
C THR A 233 -20.83 -28.53 -34.11
N ASN A 234 -21.58 -28.18 -33.10
CA ASN A 234 -21.38 -26.92 -32.38
C ASN A 234 -20.57 -27.17 -31.12
N LEU A 235 -19.33 -26.67 -31.13
CA LEU A 235 -18.48 -26.61 -29.96
C LEU A 235 -18.88 -25.38 -29.14
N VAL A 236 -19.27 -25.57 -27.88
CA VAL A 236 -19.50 -24.48 -26.95
C VAL A 236 -18.33 -24.45 -25.98
N GLU A 237 -17.52 -23.40 -26.04
CA GLU A 237 -16.44 -23.09 -25.14
C GLU A 237 -16.79 -21.83 -24.37
N ILE A 238 -16.85 -21.93 -23.06
CA ILE A 238 -17.10 -20.80 -22.17
C ILE A 238 -15.90 -20.71 -21.23
N GLU A 239 -15.18 -19.62 -21.32
CA GLU A 239 -14.10 -19.27 -20.38
C GLU A 239 -14.52 -18.07 -19.55
N ASP A 240 -14.38 -18.18 -18.25
CA ASP A 240 -14.50 -17.05 -17.32
C ASP A 240 -13.25 -17.02 -16.45
N GLY A 241 -12.63 -15.85 -16.35
CA GLY A 241 -11.41 -15.68 -15.60
C GLY A 241 -11.43 -14.37 -14.82
N MET A 242 -11.05 -14.43 -13.56
CA MET A 242 -10.86 -13.26 -12.72
C MET A 242 -9.42 -13.21 -12.23
N THR A 243 -8.77 -12.07 -12.45
CA THR A 243 -7.43 -11.79 -11.93
C THR A 243 -7.51 -10.65 -10.93
N GLU A 244 -7.05 -10.90 -9.72
CA GLU A 244 -6.93 -9.88 -8.69
C GLU A 244 -5.45 -9.63 -8.41
N ASN A 245 -5.03 -8.37 -8.62
CA ASN A 245 -3.66 -7.95 -8.41
C ASN A 245 -3.62 -6.85 -7.36
N GLU A 246 -2.77 -7.02 -6.35
CA GLU A 246 -2.43 -5.91 -5.47
C GLU A 246 -1.67 -4.85 -6.27
N SER A 247 -2.06 -3.58 -6.13
CA SER A 247 -1.42 -2.47 -6.84
C SER A 247 0.02 -2.26 -6.36
N VAL A 248 0.99 -2.30 -7.27
CA VAL A 248 2.40 -1.97 -7.01
C VAL A 248 2.53 -0.60 -6.34
N THR A 249 1.75 0.39 -6.78
CA THR A 249 1.77 1.75 -6.21
C THR A 249 1.28 1.77 -4.76
N ARG A 250 0.23 1.01 -4.44
CA ARG A 250 -0.26 0.90 -3.05
C ARG A 250 0.74 0.18 -2.16
N SER A 251 1.34 -0.88 -2.66
CA SER A 251 2.35 -1.65 -1.94
C SER A 251 3.61 -0.83 -1.69
N LEU A 252 4.07 -0.07 -2.69
CA LEU A 252 5.17 0.87 -2.53
C LEU A 252 4.86 1.92 -1.46
N ARG A 253 3.67 2.53 -1.50
CA ARG A 253 3.24 3.51 -0.51
C ARG A 253 3.26 2.90 0.91
N SER A 254 2.67 1.73 1.09
CA SER A 254 2.67 1.03 2.39
C SER A 254 4.09 0.72 2.87
N THR A 255 4.99 0.34 1.96
CA THR A 255 6.40 0.07 2.30
C THR A 255 7.14 1.33 2.75
N ILE A 256 6.87 2.47 2.10
CA ILE A 256 7.43 3.78 2.49
C ILE A 256 6.87 4.23 3.85
N GLU A 257 5.56 4.08 4.07
CA GLU A 257 4.92 4.39 5.35
C GLU A 257 5.51 3.55 6.49
N ALA A 258 5.72 2.24 6.25
CA ALA A 258 6.40 1.35 7.20
C ALA A 258 7.86 1.76 7.45
N ALA A 259 8.58 2.23 6.42
CA ALA A 259 9.95 2.73 6.59
C ALA A 259 9.99 3.99 7.49
N VAL A 260 9.00 4.85 7.39
CA VAL A 260 8.88 6.04 8.25
C VAL A 260 8.55 5.65 9.69
N LEU A 261 7.64 4.69 9.90
CA LEU A 261 7.33 4.13 11.22
C LEU A 261 8.60 3.57 11.88
N GLU A 262 9.29 2.70 11.17
CA GLU A 262 10.51 2.07 11.63
C GLU A 262 11.63 3.09 11.94
N LEU A 263 11.79 4.10 11.08
CA LEU A 263 12.72 5.20 11.30
C LEU A 263 12.42 5.92 12.62
N ILE A 264 11.14 6.18 12.90
CA ILE A 264 10.69 6.87 14.11
C ILE A 264 11.02 6.05 15.35
N TYR A 265 10.71 4.75 15.34
CA TYR A 265 10.96 3.87 16.47
C TYR A 265 12.44 3.63 16.72
N GLN A 266 13.21 3.27 15.69
CA GLN A 266 14.66 3.10 15.83
C GLN A 266 15.36 4.37 16.30
N GLY A 267 14.93 5.54 15.84
CA GLY A 267 15.50 6.80 16.28
C GLY A 267 15.16 7.14 17.73
N HIS A 268 14.00 6.71 18.21
CA HIS A 268 13.64 6.80 19.62
C HIS A 268 14.54 5.88 20.47
N ASP A 269 14.65 4.62 20.08
CA ASP A 269 15.44 3.62 20.81
C ASP A 269 16.93 3.98 20.89
N ARG A 270 17.46 4.60 19.83
CA ARG A 270 18.85 5.09 19.79
C ARG A 270 19.02 6.49 20.41
N GLY A 271 17.93 7.12 20.88
CA GLY A 271 17.99 8.41 21.59
C GLY A 271 18.15 9.66 20.71
N PHE A 272 17.96 9.56 19.38
CA PHE A 272 18.04 10.72 18.49
C PHE A 272 16.84 11.67 18.63
N TRP A 273 15.70 11.14 19.05
CA TRP A 273 14.51 11.87 19.46
C TRP A 273 13.76 11.08 20.53
N LYS A 274 12.84 11.77 21.22
CA LYS A 274 12.02 11.13 22.26
C LYS A 274 10.56 11.23 21.91
N ILE A 275 9.87 10.11 22.09
CA ILE A 275 8.42 10.01 22.02
C ILE A 275 7.86 10.36 23.39
N LYS A 276 6.80 11.17 23.47
CA LYS A 276 6.10 11.44 24.73
C LYS A 276 5.59 10.14 25.31
N ALA A 277 5.81 9.94 26.60
CA ALA A 277 5.61 8.68 27.32
C ALA A 277 4.24 8.01 27.05
N GLY A 278 4.26 6.69 26.84
CA GLY A 278 3.06 5.86 26.76
C GLY A 278 3.04 4.81 25.64
N HIS A 279 4.04 4.72 24.76
CA HIS A 279 4.03 3.72 23.67
C HIS A 279 5.30 2.87 23.66
N ARG A 280 5.13 1.55 23.62
CA ARG A 280 6.18 0.58 23.31
C ARG A 280 6.18 0.31 21.80
N HIS A 281 7.33 -0.07 21.28
CA HIS A 281 7.50 -0.48 19.88
C HIS A 281 6.62 -1.72 19.60
N PRO A 282 5.73 -1.72 18.59
CA PRO A 282 4.82 -2.85 18.32
C PRO A 282 5.55 -4.16 17.97
N HIS A 283 6.78 -4.09 17.49
CA HIS A 283 7.56 -5.26 17.04
C HIS A 283 8.59 -5.77 18.07
N GLN A 284 8.64 -5.22 19.29
CA GLN A 284 9.58 -5.71 20.31
C GLN A 284 9.10 -6.97 21.03
N ASP A 285 7.80 -7.33 20.91
CA ASP A 285 7.23 -8.48 21.62
C ASP A 285 7.34 -9.81 20.86
N ASP A 286 7.62 -9.81 19.54
CA ASP A 286 7.59 -11.05 18.73
C ASP A 286 8.92 -11.84 18.74
N GLY A 287 10.03 -11.23 19.13
CA GLY A 287 11.35 -11.87 19.04
C GLY A 287 11.83 -12.65 20.27
N THR A 288 11.24 -12.41 21.44
CA THR A 288 11.71 -13.04 22.68
C THR A 288 10.91 -14.27 23.08
N ASN A 289 9.66 -14.40 22.65
CA ASN A 289 8.83 -15.55 22.99
C ASN A 289 9.09 -16.78 22.11
N GLU A 290 9.46 -16.62 20.85
CA GLU A 290 9.81 -17.76 19.99
C GLU A 290 11.16 -18.38 20.34
N ALA A 291 12.14 -17.58 20.76
CA ALA A 291 13.45 -18.10 21.19
C ALA A 291 13.34 -18.91 22.51
N HIS A 292 12.53 -18.46 23.45
CA HIS A 292 12.29 -19.22 24.70
C HIS A 292 11.45 -20.47 24.47
N ALA A 293 10.47 -20.46 23.57
CA ALA A 293 9.67 -21.65 23.27
C ALA A 293 10.48 -22.75 22.55
N ILE A 294 11.50 -22.38 21.80
CA ILE A 294 12.40 -23.32 21.11
C ILE A 294 13.41 -23.93 22.12
N GLU A 295 13.84 -23.19 23.12
CA GLU A 295 14.73 -23.71 24.18
C GLU A 295 14.02 -24.61 25.18
N GLU A 296 12.77 -24.29 25.57
CA GLU A 296 11.98 -25.17 26.46
C GLU A 296 11.64 -26.51 25.80
N ASN A 297 11.29 -26.49 24.50
CA ASN A 297 10.96 -27.72 23.78
C ASN A 297 12.19 -28.61 23.47
N LYS A 298 13.40 -28.11 23.60
CA LYS A 298 14.63 -28.91 23.49
C LYS A 298 15.00 -29.60 24.79
N ASN A 299 14.59 -29.09 25.91
CA ASN A 299 14.89 -29.66 27.21
C ASN A 299 13.90 -30.73 27.67
N GLU A 300 12.66 -30.75 27.14
CA GLU A 300 11.70 -31.81 27.42
C GLU A 300 11.87 -33.12 26.61
N ASN A 301 12.73 -33.13 25.61
CA ASN A 301 13.01 -34.34 24.80
C ASN A 301 14.34 -35.03 25.14
N VAL A 302 14.93 -34.77 26.31
CA VAL A 302 16.23 -35.38 26.77
C VAL A 302 16.09 -36.04 28.16
N GLU A 303 14.88 -36.42 28.57
CA GLU A 303 14.69 -37.35 29.70
C GLU A 303 14.03 -38.66 29.27
#